data_d6dbce470d0a9bd5254552fd27f4cd3d
#
_entry.id   d6dbce470d0a9bd5254552fd27f4cd3d
#
_cell.length_a   1.000
_cell.length_b   1.000
_cell.length_c   1.000
_cell.angle_alpha   90.00
_cell.angle_beta   90.00
_cell.angle_gamma   90.00
#
_symmetry.space_group_name_H-M   'P 1'
#
loop_
_entity.id
_entity.type
_entity.pdbx_description
1 polymer ?
#
loop_
_entity_poly.entity_id
_entity_poly.type
_entity_poly.pdbx_seq_one_letter_code
_entity_poly.pdbx_strand_id
1 'polypeptide(L)'
;MEGALDFVDGVLARAVDTAAVPPIGDSVMPLSGTDSVAPGVLRVECMPLDCGGAAIVVELDRAPERAWMKSLKRALLADDAMEGAQAKFDGRFVYVVGVDGGGHRAQHRVMQAVMAAGGACASNARRERPAVGVGVSSAMAT
;
A
#
# COMPACT_ATOMS: atom_id res chain seq x y z
N MET A 1 -16.23 48.93 24.07
CA MET A 1 -15.34 47.80 24.12
C MET A 1 -16.09 46.53 23.99
N GLU A 2 -17.27 46.64 23.66
CA GLU A 2 -18.11 45.49 23.55
C GLU A 2 -18.22 45.07 22.18
N GLY A 3 -18.53 43.87 22.01
CA GLY A 3 -19.20 43.45 20.85
C GLY A 3 -18.39 42.90 19.76
N ALA A 4 -17.23 42.53 20.02
CA ALA A 4 -16.47 41.82 19.03
C ALA A 4 -16.71 40.33 18.99
N LEU A 5 -17.68 39.82 19.72
CA LEU A 5 -17.79 38.40 19.97
C LEU A 5 -18.94 37.71 19.25
N ASP A 6 -19.69 38.44 18.48
CA ASP A 6 -20.81 37.83 17.76
C ASP A 6 -20.44 37.13 16.47
N PHE A 7 -19.18 36.97 16.23
CA PHE A 7 -18.72 36.48 14.96
C PHE A 7 -18.74 34.95 14.81
N VAL A 8 -19.01 34.26 15.86
CA VAL A 8 -18.70 32.83 15.88
C VAL A 8 -19.87 31.95 15.48
N ASP A 9 -21.04 32.47 15.48
CA ASP A 9 -22.22 31.61 15.29
C ASP A 9 -22.55 31.27 13.83
N GLY A 10 -21.96 31.97 12.91
CA GLY A 10 -22.34 31.77 11.52
C GLY A 10 -21.63 30.65 10.80
N VAL A 11 -20.59 30.16 11.38
CA VAL A 11 -19.69 29.25 10.64
C VAL A 11 -19.98 27.80 10.90
N LEU A 12 -20.55 27.50 12.02
CA LEU A 12 -20.81 26.11 12.41
C LEU A 12 -22.05 25.50 11.77
N ALA A 13 -22.95 26.31 11.29
CA ALA A 13 -24.17 25.81 10.70
C ALA A 13 -23.99 25.20 9.31
N ARG A 14 -22.87 25.41 8.69
CA ARG A 14 -22.64 24.92 7.34
C ARG A 14 -22.08 23.52 7.23
N ALA A 15 -21.52 23.06 8.29
CA ALA A 15 -20.85 21.77 8.26
C ALA A 15 -21.80 20.59 8.29
N VAL A 16 -23.05 20.85 8.60
CA VAL A 16 -24.01 19.77 8.82
C VAL A 16 -24.76 19.39 7.55
N ASP A 17 -24.71 20.24 6.58
CA ASP A 17 -25.53 20.08 5.39
C ASP A 17 -24.95 19.15 4.34
N THR A 18 -23.77 18.72 4.56
CA THR A 18 -23.08 17.81 3.63
C THR A 18 -23.40 16.35 3.89
N ALA A 19 -24.25 16.09 4.80
CA ALA A 19 -24.75 14.74 5.02
C ALA A 19 -25.85 14.35 4.05
N ALA A 20 -25.87 14.92 2.89
CA ALA A 20 -26.62 14.34 1.81
C ALA A 20 -26.04 12.98 1.52
N VAL A 21 -26.54 12.03 2.23
CA VAL A 21 -26.25 10.64 1.97
C VAL A 21 -26.69 10.38 0.54
N PRO A 22 -25.80 9.99 -0.34
CA PRO A 22 -26.22 9.59 -1.66
C PRO A 22 -27.23 8.47 -1.53
N PRO A 23 -28.27 8.48 -2.31
CA PRO A 23 -29.24 7.40 -2.28
C PRO A 23 -28.51 6.11 -2.54
N ILE A 24 -28.53 5.30 -1.55
CA ILE A 24 -27.99 3.97 -1.63
C ILE A 24 -28.98 3.15 -2.42
N GLY A 25 -28.98 3.33 -3.69
CA GLY A 25 -29.84 2.55 -4.55
C GLY A 25 -29.16 1.37 -5.16
N ASP A 26 -27.88 1.41 -5.25
CA ASP A 26 -27.13 0.38 -5.89
C ASP A 26 -26.29 -0.37 -4.88
N SER A 27 -26.87 -1.44 -4.41
CA SER A 27 -26.07 -2.56 -3.95
C SER A 27 -25.34 -3.14 -5.15
N VAL A 28 -24.46 -2.35 -5.71
CA VAL A 28 -23.40 -2.93 -6.49
C VAL A 28 -22.58 -3.67 -5.45
N MET A 29 -22.86 -4.93 -5.32
CA MET A 29 -21.91 -5.83 -4.70
C MET A 29 -20.58 -5.49 -5.33
N PRO A 30 -19.63 -4.96 -4.58
CA PRO A 30 -18.29 -4.94 -5.11
C PRO A 30 -18.01 -6.39 -5.45
N LEU A 31 -17.87 -6.67 -6.69
CA LEU A 31 -17.21 -7.87 -7.12
C LEU A 31 -15.86 -7.78 -6.46
N SER A 32 -15.77 -8.39 -5.31
CA SER A 32 -14.53 -8.56 -4.59
C SER A 32 -13.70 -9.56 -5.36
N GLY A 33 -13.52 -9.27 -6.61
CA GLY A 33 -12.31 -9.63 -7.25
C GLY A 33 -11.28 -8.69 -6.66
N THR A 34 -10.83 -8.98 -5.48
CA THR A 34 -9.57 -8.48 -5.02
C THR A 34 -8.53 -9.12 -5.93
N ASP A 35 -8.47 -8.63 -7.14
CA ASP A 35 -7.23 -8.68 -7.85
C ASP A 35 -6.29 -7.88 -6.95
N SER A 36 -5.56 -8.59 -6.14
CA SER A 36 -4.51 -8.04 -5.30
C SER A 36 -3.42 -7.54 -6.23
N VAL A 37 -3.75 -6.45 -6.88
CA VAL A 37 -2.82 -5.77 -7.77
C VAL A 37 -1.83 -5.07 -6.87
N ALA A 38 -0.59 -5.52 -6.93
CA ALA A 38 0.49 -4.87 -6.22
C ALA A 38 0.49 -3.36 -6.52
N PRO A 39 0.68 -2.51 -5.52
CA PRO A 39 0.73 -1.07 -5.75
C PRO A 39 1.90 -0.72 -6.66
N GLY A 40 1.66 0.18 -7.59
CA GLY A 40 2.69 0.73 -8.46
C GLY A 40 3.52 1.78 -7.73
N VAL A 41 4.80 1.86 -8.05
CA VAL A 41 5.71 2.88 -7.53
C VAL A 41 5.63 4.11 -8.41
N LEU A 42 5.30 5.26 -7.82
CA LEU A 42 5.27 6.54 -8.51
C LEU A 42 6.59 7.29 -8.38
N ARG A 43 7.18 7.26 -7.19
CA ARG A 43 8.39 8.03 -6.89
C ARG A 43 9.20 7.35 -5.80
N VAL A 44 10.50 7.49 -5.89
CA VAL A 44 11.45 7.06 -4.86
C VAL A 44 12.41 8.18 -4.56
N GLU A 45 12.52 8.53 -3.30
CA GLU A 45 13.42 9.58 -2.82
C GLU A 45 14.33 9.04 -1.73
N CYS A 46 15.54 9.55 -1.71
CA CYS A 46 16.47 9.30 -0.62
C CYS A 46 16.59 10.57 0.22
N MET A 47 16.27 10.46 1.48
CA MET A 47 16.39 11.55 2.44
C MET A 47 17.54 11.24 3.39
N PRO A 48 18.57 12.09 3.43
CA PRO A 48 19.61 11.95 4.44
C PRO A 48 19.02 12.23 5.82
N LEU A 49 19.43 11.44 6.80
CA LEU A 49 19.07 11.63 8.19
C LEU A 49 20.24 12.26 8.95
N ASP A 50 19.93 13.07 9.93
CA ASP A 50 20.94 13.77 10.75
C ASP A 50 21.87 12.81 11.51
N CYS A 51 21.45 11.58 11.69
CA CYS A 51 22.24 10.54 12.35
C CYS A 51 23.24 9.82 11.43
N GLY A 52 23.43 10.30 10.22
CA GLY A 52 24.34 9.69 9.24
C GLY A 52 23.77 8.53 8.44
N GLY A 53 22.52 8.16 8.70
CA GLY A 53 21.79 7.18 7.90
C GLY A 53 21.00 7.82 6.76
N ALA A 54 20.27 7.00 6.03
CA ALA A 54 19.36 7.46 5.01
C ALA A 54 17.98 6.83 5.20
N ALA A 55 16.96 7.59 4.89
CA ALA A 55 15.61 7.09 4.75
C ALA A 55 15.23 7.07 3.26
N ILE A 56 14.70 5.97 2.82
CA ILE A 56 14.18 5.85 1.46
C ILE A 56 12.66 6.00 1.54
N VAL A 57 12.14 6.97 0.83
CA VAL A 57 10.70 7.23 0.74
C VAL A 57 10.20 6.74 -0.60
N VAL A 58 9.25 5.84 -0.56
CA VAL A 58 8.61 5.30 -1.77
C VAL A 58 7.15 5.78 -1.78
N GLU A 59 6.79 6.50 -2.81
CA GLU A 59 5.41 6.88 -3.05
C GLU A 59 4.75 5.85 -3.96
N LEU A 60 3.61 5.34 -3.52
CA LEU A 60 2.83 4.35 -4.25
C LEU A 60 1.59 5.01 -4.90
N ASP A 61 1.07 4.39 -5.93
CA ASP A 61 -0.16 4.84 -6.60
C ASP A 61 -1.40 4.68 -5.72
N ARG A 62 -1.34 3.77 -4.76
CA ARG A 62 -2.41 3.45 -3.81
C ARG A 62 -1.85 2.99 -2.48
N ALA A 63 -2.70 2.99 -1.46
CA ALA A 63 -2.33 2.42 -0.17
C ALA A 63 -2.09 0.91 -0.31
N PRO A 64 -0.97 0.39 0.21
CA PRO A 64 -0.65 -1.02 0.10
C PRO A 64 -1.54 -1.87 1.01
N GLU A 65 -1.85 -3.06 0.54
CA GLU A 65 -2.58 -4.04 1.32
C GLU A 65 -1.67 -4.71 2.37
N ARG A 66 -2.30 -5.24 3.41
CA ARG A 66 -1.57 -5.91 4.51
C ARG A 66 -0.68 -7.06 4.04
N ALA A 67 -1.14 -7.83 3.06
CA ALA A 67 -0.38 -8.92 2.49
C ALA A 67 0.89 -8.41 1.80
N TRP A 68 0.77 -7.34 1.04
CA TRP A 68 1.90 -6.70 0.38
C TRP A 68 2.89 -6.09 1.39
N MET A 69 2.38 -5.42 2.43
CA MET A 69 3.22 -4.88 3.51
C MET A 69 4.04 -5.95 4.22
N LYS A 70 3.43 -7.10 4.49
CA LYS A 70 4.12 -8.26 5.07
C LYS A 70 5.18 -8.82 4.13
N SER A 71 4.86 -8.92 2.84
CA SER A 71 5.80 -9.37 1.82
C SER A 71 7.00 -8.44 1.70
N LEU A 72 6.77 -7.13 1.74
CA LEU A 72 7.85 -6.15 1.71
C LEU A 72 8.76 -6.25 2.94
N LYS A 73 8.19 -6.31 4.12
CA LYS A 73 8.97 -6.51 5.36
C LYS A 73 9.81 -7.76 5.30
N ARG A 74 9.25 -8.85 4.79
CA ARG A 74 9.96 -10.12 4.63
C ARG A 74 11.08 -10.02 3.61
N ALA A 75 10.85 -9.33 2.50
CA ALA A 75 11.87 -9.11 1.47
C ALA A 75 13.03 -8.27 2.00
N LEU A 76 12.75 -7.26 2.81
CA LEU A 76 13.79 -6.45 3.46
C LEU A 76 14.61 -7.26 4.46
N LEU A 77 13.97 -8.14 5.23
CA LEU A 77 14.65 -9.00 6.20
C LEU A 77 15.47 -10.12 5.52
N ALA A 78 15.12 -10.49 4.31
CA ALA A 78 15.84 -11.52 3.56
C ALA A 78 17.13 -11.00 2.90
N ASP A 79 17.29 -9.69 2.82
CA ASP A 79 18.50 -9.08 2.28
C ASP A 79 19.48 -8.72 3.41
N ASP A 80 20.56 -9.46 3.51
CA ASP A 80 21.60 -9.25 4.53
C ASP A 80 22.17 -7.83 4.52
N ALA A 81 22.17 -7.18 3.39
CA ALA A 81 22.65 -5.81 3.28
C ALA A 81 21.61 -4.76 3.74
N MET A 82 20.41 -5.21 4.05
CA MET A 82 19.33 -4.41 4.63
C MET A 82 19.09 -4.78 6.09
N GLU A 83 20.07 -5.38 6.73
CA GLU A 83 20.00 -5.72 8.14
C GLU A 83 19.74 -4.47 8.99
N GLY A 84 18.70 -4.52 9.79
CA GLY A 84 18.26 -3.38 10.58
C GLY A 84 17.31 -2.40 9.87
N ALA A 85 17.07 -2.58 8.58
CA ALA A 85 16.11 -1.75 7.86
C ALA A 85 14.68 -2.00 8.35
N GLN A 86 13.96 -0.93 8.59
CA GLN A 86 12.56 -0.98 9.01
C GLN A 86 11.69 -0.24 8.01
N ALA A 87 10.60 -0.89 7.60
CA ALA A 87 9.59 -0.28 6.79
C ALA A 87 8.45 0.26 7.65
N LYS A 88 8.15 1.54 7.49
CA LYS A 88 6.99 2.22 8.06
C LYS A 88 6.04 2.60 6.94
N PHE A 89 4.76 2.47 7.19
CA PHE A 89 3.72 2.75 6.19
C PHE A 89 2.84 3.90 6.67
N ASP A 90 2.63 4.84 5.79
CA ASP A 90 1.73 5.97 6.03
C ASP A 90 0.91 6.23 4.76
N GLY A 91 -0.35 5.75 4.76
CA GLY A 91 -1.19 5.82 3.59
C GLY A 91 -0.54 5.14 2.39
N ARG A 92 -0.20 5.90 1.37
CA ARG A 92 0.49 5.43 0.17
C ARG A 92 2.02 5.61 0.19
N PHE A 93 2.55 6.10 1.30
CA PHE A 93 3.98 6.29 1.46
C PHE A 93 4.59 5.15 2.26
N VAL A 94 5.74 4.71 1.83
CA VAL A 94 6.57 3.73 2.53
C VAL A 94 7.89 4.37 2.88
N TYR A 95 8.23 4.38 4.15
CA TYR A 95 9.48 4.90 4.66
C TYR A 95 10.37 3.73 5.09
N VAL A 96 11.47 3.54 4.43
CA VAL A 96 12.47 2.54 4.82
C VAL A 96 13.61 3.26 5.49
N VAL A 97 13.80 3.00 6.78
CA VAL A 97 14.82 3.62 7.63
C VAL A 97 15.81 2.57 8.11
N GLY A 98 16.98 3.01 8.57
CA GLY A 98 18.02 2.10 9.06
C GLY A 98 18.80 1.40 7.96
N VAL A 99 18.88 2.01 6.80
CA VAL A 99 19.65 1.47 5.69
C VAL A 99 21.06 2.02 5.75
N ASP A 100 22.02 1.14 5.94
CA ASP A 100 23.43 1.46 5.88
C ASP A 100 23.95 1.44 4.44
N GLY A 101 24.77 2.40 4.10
CA GLY A 101 25.36 2.49 2.78
C GLY A 101 24.85 3.69 1.98
N GLY A 102 25.62 4.07 0.98
CA GLY A 102 25.30 5.25 0.17
C GLY A 102 23.88 5.21 -0.38
N GLY A 103 23.17 6.32 -0.27
CA GLY A 103 21.74 6.43 -0.56
C GLY A 103 21.30 5.82 -1.90
N HIS A 104 22.17 5.84 -2.89
CA HIS A 104 21.87 5.27 -4.20
C HIS A 104 21.77 3.72 -4.18
N ARG A 105 22.64 3.07 -3.47
CA ARG A 105 22.60 1.60 -3.32
C ARG A 105 21.39 1.17 -2.49
N ALA A 106 21.11 1.90 -1.43
CA ALA A 106 19.94 1.69 -0.59
C ALA A 106 18.64 1.84 -1.40
N GLN A 107 18.54 2.87 -2.20
CA GLN A 107 17.40 3.11 -3.07
C GLN A 107 17.18 1.94 -4.03
N HIS A 108 18.23 1.46 -4.67
CA HIS A 108 18.14 0.33 -5.60
C HIS A 108 17.66 -0.95 -4.91
N ARG A 109 18.17 -1.24 -3.71
CA ARG A 109 17.77 -2.41 -2.93
C ARG A 109 16.32 -2.33 -2.46
N VAL A 110 15.91 -1.17 -1.99
CA VAL A 110 14.51 -0.95 -1.62
C VAL A 110 13.59 -1.17 -2.83
N MET A 111 13.98 -0.69 -3.99
CA MET A 111 13.22 -0.93 -5.23
C MET A 111 13.13 -2.42 -5.56
N GLN A 112 14.21 -3.16 -5.43
CA GLN A 112 14.21 -4.61 -5.64
C GLN A 112 13.26 -5.30 -4.64
N ALA A 113 13.29 -4.90 -3.37
CA ALA A 113 12.40 -5.45 -2.35
C ALA A 113 10.91 -5.15 -2.66
N VAL A 114 10.63 -3.94 -3.12
CA VAL A 114 9.27 -3.54 -3.53
C VAL A 114 8.78 -4.37 -4.72
N MET A 115 9.62 -4.59 -5.70
CA MET A 115 9.28 -5.43 -6.85
C MET A 115 9.08 -6.89 -6.46
N ALA A 116 9.92 -7.41 -5.58
CA ALA A 116 9.79 -8.77 -5.04
C ALA A 116 8.48 -8.94 -4.26
N ALA A 117 8.10 -7.95 -3.45
CA ALA A 117 6.83 -7.95 -2.73
C ALA A 117 5.64 -7.98 -3.68
N GLY A 118 5.70 -7.23 -4.77
CA GLY A 118 4.68 -7.24 -5.80
C GLY A 118 4.54 -8.60 -6.48
N GLY A 119 5.65 -9.21 -6.84
CA GLY A 119 5.67 -10.55 -7.44
C GLY A 119 5.14 -11.64 -6.51
N ALA A 120 5.46 -11.57 -5.23
CA ALA A 120 4.98 -12.51 -4.23
C ALA A 120 3.46 -12.44 -4.05
N CYS A 121 2.88 -11.24 -4.06
CA CYS A 121 1.44 -11.07 -3.98
C CYS A 121 0.74 -11.64 -5.21
N ALA A 122 1.26 -11.41 -6.40
CA ALA A 122 0.71 -11.97 -7.63
C ALA A 122 0.74 -13.49 -7.65
N SER A 123 1.81 -14.09 -7.12
CA SER A 123 1.96 -15.54 -7.03
C SER A 123 0.97 -16.16 -6.04
N ASN A 124 0.73 -15.48 -4.94
CA ASN A 124 -0.19 -15.96 -3.91
C ASN A 124 -1.64 -15.90 -4.39
N ALA A 125 -2.02 -14.82 -5.07
CA ALA A 125 -3.33 -14.69 -5.69
C ALA A 125 -3.61 -15.81 -6.71
N ARG A 126 -2.59 -16.29 -7.41
CA ARG A 126 -2.71 -17.43 -8.31
C ARG A 126 -2.93 -18.75 -7.58
N ARG A 127 -2.33 -18.92 -6.41
CA ARG A 127 -2.47 -20.15 -5.63
C ARG A 127 -3.83 -20.27 -4.95
N GLU A 128 -4.45 -19.15 -4.65
CA GLU A 128 -5.77 -19.12 -4.02
C GLU A 128 -6.92 -19.25 -5.00
N ARG A 129 -6.69 -19.18 -6.29
CA ARG A 129 -7.70 -19.58 -7.24
C ARG A 129 -7.87 -21.08 -7.11
N PRO A 130 -9.00 -21.57 -6.57
CA PRO A 130 -9.29 -22.99 -6.68
C PRO A 130 -9.23 -23.29 -8.15
N ALA A 131 -8.42 -24.25 -8.50
CA ALA A 131 -8.51 -24.83 -9.82
C ALA A 131 -9.97 -25.24 -9.95
N VAL A 132 -10.73 -24.47 -10.69
CA VAL A 132 -12.02 -24.94 -11.16
C VAL A 132 -11.65 -26.15 -11.96
N GLY A 133 -11.81 -27.28 -11.31
CA GLY A 133 -11.64 -28.54 -11.96
C GLY A 133 -12.54 -28.49 -13.19
N VAL A 134 -11.93 -28.32 -14.31
CA VAL A 134 -12.56 -28.66 -15.52
C VAL A 134 -12.80 -30.14 -15.33
N GLY A 135 -13.99 -30.46 -14.88
CA GLY A 135 -14.48 -31.81 -14.93
C GLY A 135 -14.37 -32.21 -16.37
N VAL A 136 -13.27 -32.80 -16.68
CA VAL A 136 -13.18 -33.56 -17.90
C VAL A 136 -14.16 -34.72 -17.68
N SER A 137 -15.37 -34.45 -18.03
CA SER A 137 -16.31 -35.51 -18.26
C SER A 137 -15.72 -36.33 -19.39
N SER A 138 -14.87 -37.21 -19.02
CA SER A 138 -14.48 -38.27 -19.94
C SER A 138 -15.71 -39.14 -20.12
N ALA A 139 -16.55 -38.73 -21.01
CA ALA A 139 -17.57 -39.60 -21.53
C ALA A 139 -16.84 -40.65 -22.34
N MET A 140 -16.49 -41.72 -21.70
CA MET A 140 -16.15 -42.92 -22.38
C MET A 140 -17.42 -43.49 -22.92
N ALA A 141 -17.78 -43.06 -24.10
CA ALA A 141 -18.69 -43.76 -24.92
C ALA A 141 -17.95 -44.94 -25.56
N THR A 142 -18.26 -46.09 -25.17
CA THR A 142 -17.94 -47.28 -25.90
C THR A 142 -19.10 -47.61 -26.79
#